data_18128b4c6ef55d81bc6d60da1ab3c10b
#
_entry.id   18128b4c6ef55d81bc6d60da1ab3c10b
#
_cell.length_a   1.000
_cell.length_b   1.000
_cell.length_c   1.000
_cell.angle_alpha   90.00
_cell.angle_beta   90.00
_cell.angle_gamma   90.00
#
_symmetry.space_group_name_H-M   'P 1'
#
loop_
_entity.id
_entity.type
_entity.pdbx_description
1 polymer ?
#
loop_
_entity_poly.entity_id
_entity_poly.type
_entity_poly.pdbx_seq_one_letter_code
_entity_poly.pdbx_strand_id
1 'polypeptide(L)'
;KPEPRKKNDTPWVILAWGLNIFGLCAIALVAVAYFALKPAHAAPQTVNTSFTATMPPTFTPDVFSFNLPTITPNPRSTLIVVQSPTPFVIQNAGTLGLSSVATVGYSVSGRPIEVYKFGNGEREKMIVAGIHGGYEWNTIALADELIRHIYDNPKIIPSDVTLYIMRNMNPDGDARDHGIDGRVNDHGVDLNRNFPANWAKTWDRDGCWSLTPTTGGPTPGSEPETRAVMYFLQSHNVETLISYHSAALGVFPGGVPWEEDSIKFAKALGKATKYPYPPLDTGCVYTGTLADYAVELGITAVDME
;
A
#
# COMPACT_ATOMS: atom_id res chain seq x y z
N LYS A 1 14.30 5.50 76.84
CA LYS A 1 13.57 5.56 75.53
C LYS A 1 13.52 4.16 75.00
N PRO A 2 12.33 3.59 74.69
CA PRO A 2 12.25 2.26 74.08
C PRO A 2 12.62 2.29 72.61
N GLU A 3 13.43 1.29 72.16
CA GLU A 3 13.81 1.10 70.74
C GLU A 3 12.58 0.73 69.89
N PRO A 4 12.53 1.18 68.64
CA PRO A 4 11.44 0.83 67.72
C PRO A 4 11.54 -0.62 67.27
N ARG A 5 10.45 -1.40 67.43
CA ARG A 5 10.28 -2.76 66.99
C ARG A 5 10.37 -2.82 65.44
N LYS A 6 11.37 -3.52 64.91
CA LYS A 6 11.43 -3.84 63.47
C LYS A 6 10.22 -4.66 63.08
N LYS A 7 9.40 -4.14 62.16
CA LYS A 7 8.33 -4.91 61.50
C LYS A 7 8.97 -6.00 60.63
N ASN A 8 8.60 -7.25 60.89
CA ASN A 8 8.99 -8.38 60.04
C ASN A 8 8.14 -8.38 58.78
N ASP A 9 8.65 -7.89 57.67
CA ASP A 9 7.99 -7.88 56.34
C ASP A 9 8.13 -9.24 55.59
N THR A 10 8.76 -10.22 56.22
CA THR A 10 9.05 -11.57 55.66
C THR A 10 7.82 -12.32 55.14
N PRO A 11 6.64 -12.33 55.78
CA PRO A 11 5.51 -13.11 55.28
C PRO A 11 4.94 -12.59 53.98
N TRP A 12 4.94 -11.29 53.73
CA TRP A 12 4.42 -10.70 52.50
C TRP A 12 5.33 -10.96 51.29
N VAL A 13 6.64 -10.97 51.48
CA VAL A 13 7.61 -11.30 50.45
C VAL A 13 7.47 -12.76 50.00
N ILE A 14 7.30 -13.69 50.95
CA ILE A 14 7.09 -15.12 50.66
C ILE A 14 5.77 -15.33 49.90
N LEU A 15 4.69 -14.63 50.26
CA LEU A 15 3.42 -14.72 49.57
C LEU A 15 3.51 -14.21 48.15
N ALA A 16 4.21 -13.08 47.93
CA ALA A 16 4.39 -12.50 46.59
C ALA A 16 5.22 -13.42 45.69
N TRP A 17 6.28 -14.04 46.19
CA TRP A 17 7.08 -15.01 45.46
C TRP A 17 6.32 -16.29 45.15
N GLY A 18 5.50 -16.79 46.11
CA GLY A 18 4.63 -17.93 45.90
C GLY A 18 3.60 -17.74 44.80
N LEU A 19 2.95 -16.55 44.73
CA LEU A 19 2.01 -16.19 43.68
C LEU A 19 2.66 -16.09 42.30
N ASN A 20 3.88 -15.52 42.20
CA ASN A 20 4.61 -15.44 40.95
C ASN A 20 5.03 -16.84 40.43
N ILE A 21 5.51 -17.71 41.31
CA ILE A 21 5.88 -19.08 40.93
C ILE A 21 4.65 -19.87 40.50
N PHE A 22 3.52 -19.75 41.20
CA PHE A 22 2.27 -20.38 40.80
C PHE A 22 1.77 -19.90 39.44
N GLY A 23 1.85 -18.59 39.16
CA GLY A 23 1.51 -18.00 37.86
C GLY A 23 2.38 -18.53 36.73
N LEU A 24 3.70 -18.62 36.93
CA LEU A 24 4.62 -19.19 35.96
C LEU A 24 4.36 -20.68 35.69
N CYS A 25 4.08 -21.47 36.71
CA CYS A 25 3.71 -22.87 36.56
C CYS A 25 2.40 -23.06 35.80
N ALA A 26 1.41 -22.21 36.02
CA ALA A 26 0.14 -22.25 35.31
C ALA A 26 0.33 -21.93 33.81
N ILE A 27 1.13 -20.91 33.49
CA ILE A 27 1.46 -20.58 32.12
C ILE A 27 2.22 -21.73 31.42
N ALA A 28 3.17 -22.34 32.09
CA ALA A 28 3.90 -23.49 31.56
C ALA A 28 2.99 -24.69 31.25
N LEU A 29 2.04 -24.99 32.17
CA LEU A 29 1.05 -26.06 31.94
C LEU A 29 0.12 -25.77 30.76
N VAL A 30 -0.33 -24.53 30.60
CA VAL A 30 -1.16 -24.13 29.46
C VAL A 30 -0.36 -24.27 28.14
N ALA A 31 0.91 -23.87 28.13
CA ALA A 31 1.76 -24.03 26.96
C ALA A 31 1.98 -25.50 26.60
N VAL A 32 2.26 -26.37 27.58
CA VAL A 32 2.41 -27.82 27.37
C VAL A 32 1.09 -28.43 26.85
N ALA A 33 -0.05 -28.07 27.42
CA ALA A 33 -1.35 -28.54 26.96
C ALA A 33 -1.62 -28.08 25.50
N TYR A 34 -1.30 -26.83 25.17
CA TYR A 34 -1.46 -26.30 23.82
C TYR A 34 -0.63 -27.07 22.78
N PHE A 35 0.63 -27.36 23.08
CA PHE A 35 1.50 -28.14 22.17
C PHE A 35 1.12 -29.62 22.09
N ALA A 36 0.63 -30.21 23.20
CA ALA A 36 0.19 -31.60 23.22
C ALA A 36 -1.15 -31.83 22.51
N LEU A 37 -2.03 -30.81 22.47
CA LEU A 37 -3.36 -30.88 21.83
C LEU A 37 -3.35 -30.38 20.39
N LYS A 38 -2.22 -29.83 19.90
CA LYS A 38 -2.11 -29.46 18.47
C LYS A 38 -2.24 -30.74 17.62
N PRO A 39 -3.26 -30.86 16.74
CA PRO A 39 -3.31 -31.99 15.83
C PRO A 39 -2.03 -32.02 14.98
N ALA A 40 -1.38 -33.16 14.92
CA ALA A 40 -0.26 -33.36 14.01
C ALA A 40 -0.73 -33.00 12.61
N HIS A 41 -0.07 -32.03 11.97
CA HIS A 41 -0.33 -31.74 10.56
C HIS A 41 -0.07 -33.03 9.79
N ALA A 42 -1.10 -33.61 9.20
CA ALA A 42 -0.96 -34.74 8.30
C ALA A 42 0.00 -34.32 7.19
N ALA A 43 1.07 -35.08 7.02
CA ALA A 43 1.98 -34.89 5.89
C ALA A 43 1.17 -34.91 4.60
N PRO A 44 1.45 -34.02 3.63
CA PRO A 44 0.75 -34.05 2.35
C PRO A 44 0.93 -35.43 1.71
N GLN A 45 -0.17 -36.11 1.47
CA GLN A 45 -0.16 -37.36 0.72
C GLN A 45 0.22 -37.00 -0.72
N THR A 46 1.39 -37.46 -1.14
CA THR A 46 1.77 -37.45 -2.55
C THR A 46 0.85 -38.40 -3.30
N VAL A 47 -0.14 -37.86 -3.95
CA VAL A 47 -0.93 -38.60 -4.95
C VAL A 47 -0.05 -38.77 -6.18
N ASN A 48 0.54 -39.97 -6.33
CA ASN A 48 1.23 -40.35 -7.56
C ASN A 48 0.19 -40.56 -8.66
N THR A 49 -0.20 -39.49 -9.34
CA THR A 49 -0.89 -39.59 -10.61
C THR A 49 0.15 -39.63 -11.72
N SER A 50 0.49 -40.82 -12.18
CA SER A 50 1.24 -40.99 -13.42
C SER A 50 0.33 -40.59 -14.59
N PHE A 51 0.45 -39.35 -15.02
CA PHE A 51 -0.12 -38.91 -16.30
C PHE A 51 0.81 -39.39 -17.42
N THR A 52 0.35 -40.32 -18.21
CA THR A 52 0.95 -40.64 -19.52
C THR A 52 0.65 -39.46 -20.43
N ALA A 53 1.61 -38.56 -20.61
CA ALA A 53 1.46 -37.47 -21.57
C ALA A 53 1.49 -38.04 -22.99
N THR A 54 0.34 -38.12 -23.61
CA THR A 54 0.26 -38.30 -25.08
C THR A 54 0.65 -36.98 -25.71
N MET A 55 1.79 -36.94 -26.38
CA MET A 55 2.22 -35.75 -27.14
C MET A 55 1.18 -35.42 -28.23
N PRO A 56 0.74 -34.19 -28.34
CA PRO A 56 -0.03 -33.74 -29.49
C PRO A 56 0.87 -33.79 -30.75
N PRO A 57 0.27 -34.01 -31.96
CA PRO A 57 1.02 -34.12 -33.21
C PRO A 57 1.87 -32.86 -33.43
N THR A 58 3.12 -33.09 -33.76
CA THR A 58 4.08 -32.05 -34.09
C THR A 58 3.61 -31.31 -35.37
N PHE A 59 3.18 -30.07 -35.21
CA PHE A 59 3.01 -29.17 -36.36
C PHE A 59 4.41 -28.72 -36.80
N THR A 60 4.80 -29.14 -38.03
CA THR A 60 5.92 -28.54 -38.73
C THR A 60 5.48 -27.13 -39.18
N PRO A 61 6.13 -26.05 -38.73
CA PRO A 61 5.81 -24.74 -39.28
C PRO A 61 6.34 -24.66 -40.71
N ASP A 62 5.46 -24.34 -41.67
CA ASP A 62 5.88 -23.91 -43.02
C ASP A 62 6.79 -22.70 -42.88
N VAL A 63 8.02 -22.84 -43.42
CA VAL A 63 9.01 -21.77 -43.43
C VAL A 63 8.58 -20.75 -44.47
N PHE A 64 7.82 -19.74 -44.06
CA PHE A 64 7.66 -18.51 -44.82
C PHE A 64 8.94 -17.67 -44.71
N SER A 65 9.74 -17.66 -45.75
CA SER A 65 10.89 -16.75 -45.88
C SER A 65 10.38 -15.35 -46.16
N PHE A 66 10.38 -14.48 -45.15
CA PHE A 66 10.23 -13.05 -45.34
C PHE A 66 11.58 -12.43 -45.65
N ASN A 67 11.75 -11.93 -46.86
CA ASN A 67 12.86 -11.03 -47.20
C ASN A 67 12.58 -9.65 -46.52
N LEU A 68 13.19 -9.43 -45.33
CA LEU A 68 13.20 -8.14 -44.70
C LEU A 68 14.20 -7.22 -45.45
N PRO A 69 13.80 -6.02 -45.89
CA PRO A 69 14.75 -5.04 -46.40
C PRO A 69 15.70 -4.61 -45.25
N THR A 70 16.99 -4.65 -45.51
CA THR A 70 18.05 -4.17 -44.62
C THR A 70 17.87 -2.67 -44.41
N ILE A 71 17.39 -2.26 -43.24
CA ILE A 71 17.34 -0.84 -42.87
C ILE A 71 18.67 -0.49 -42.22
N THR A 72 19.45 0.33 -42.84
CA THR A 72 20.66 0.95 -42.31
C THR A 72 20.26 1.87 -41.15
N PRO A 73 20.84 1.76 -39.93
CA PRO A 73 20.48 2.62 -38.81
C PRO A 73 20.97 4.05 -39.09
N ASN A 74 20.03 4.99 -39.17
CA ASN A 74 20.33 6.41 -39.15
C ASN A 74 20.50 6.84 -37.69
N PRO A 75 21.63 7.44 -37.26
CA PRO A 75 21.83 7.90 -35.89
C PRO A 75 21.12 9.24 -35.68
N ARG A 76 19.83 9.24 -35.55
CA ARG A 76 19.04 10.36 -35.01
C ARG A 76 18.06 9.84 -34.00
N SER A 77 18.21 10.37 -32.80
CA SER A 77 17.34 10.30 -31.61
C SER A 77 16.01 9.62 -31.87
N THR A 78 15.87 8.39 -31.41
CA THR A 78 14.58 7.73 -31.29
C THR A 78 13.79 8.48 -30.21
N LEU A 79 12.89 9.37 -30.63
CA LEU A 79 11.79 9.78 -29.73
C LEU A 79 11.05 8.50 -29.36
N ILE A 80 11.15 8.11 -28.12
CA ILE A 80 10.24 7.11 -27.55
C ILE A 80 8.86 7.75 -27.67
N VAL A 81 8.08 7.33 -28.66
CA VAL A 81 6.66 7.62 -28.71
C VAL A 81 6.05 6.82 -27.56
N VAL A 82 5.96 7.46 -26.40
CA VAL A 82 5.09 6.98 -25.35
C VAL A 82 3.69 7.00 -25.96
N GLN A 83 3.13 5.82 -26.22
CA GLN A 83 1.76 5.75 -26.68
C GLN A 83 0.94 6.47 -25.62
N SER A 84 0.30 7.56 -26.03
CA SER A 84 -0.63 8.32 -25.19
C SER A 84 -1.65 7.32 -24.64
N PRO A 85 -1.83 7.22 -23.33
CA PRO A 85 -2.89 6.37 -22.77
C PRO A 85 -4.22 6.82 -23.36
N THR A 86 -5.05 5.85 -23.66
CA THR A 86 -6.40 6.04 -24.21
C THR A 86 -7.12 7.16 -23.44
N PRO A 87 -7.77 8.12 -24.13
CA PRO A 87 -8.38 9.26 -23.45
C PRO A 87 -9.38 8.81 -22.41
N PHE A 88 -9.33 9.47 -21.28
CA PHE A 88 -10.20 9.35 -20.13
C PHE A 88 -11.68 9.24 -20.55
N VAL A 89 -12.30 8.09 -20.40
CA VAL A 89 -13.73 7.94 -20.58
C VAL A 89 -14.39 8.12 -19.23
N ILE A 90 -14.93 9.32 -18.98
CA ILE A 90 -15.77 9.58 -17.82
C ILE A 90 -17.08 8.83 -18.02
N GLN A 91 -17.29 7.72 -17.34
CA GLN A 91 -18.61 7.13 -17.24
C GLN A 91 -19.43 7.94 -16.22
N ASN A 92 -20.40 8.70 -16.70
CA ASN A 92 -21.33 9.40 -15.85
C ASN A 92 -22.18 8.40 -15.06
N ALA A 93 -21.87 8.22 -13.79
CA ALA A 93 -22.80 7.58 -12.85
C ALA A 93 -23.96 8.56 -12.60
N GLY A 94 -25.17 8.09 -12.90
CA GLY A 94 -26.37 8.89 -13.10
C GLY A 94 -26.76 9.89 -11.99
N THR A 95 -27.33 10.97 -12.45
CA THR A 95 -28.39 11.84 -11.90
C THR A 95 -28.15 12.71 -10.66
N LEU A 96 -26.96 12.75 -10.04
CA LEU A 96 -26.66 13.81 -9.07
C LEU A 96 -25.34 14.45 -9.49
N GLY A 97 -25.40 15.58 -10.19
CA GLY A 97 -24.33 16.26 -10.93
C GLY A 97 -23.06 16.69 -10.19
N LEU A 98 -22.61 15.98 -9.15
CA LEU A 98 -21.46 16.33 -8.33
C LEU A 98 -20.45 15.16 -8.16
N SER A 99 -20.72 13.96 -8.67
CA SER A 99 -19.80 12.83 -8.57
C SER A 99 -19.65 12.07 -9.88
N SER A 100 -18.45 11.62 -10.16
CA SER A 100 -18.13 10.75 -11.31
C SER A 100 -17.06 9.73 -10.92
N VAL A 101 -17.05 8.60 -11.62
CA VAL A 101 -16.01 7.57 -11.50
C VAL A 101 -15.29 7.45 -12.82
N ALA A 102 -13.97 7.36 -12.78
CA ALA A 102 -13.15 7.18 -13.97
C ALA A 102 -12.11 6.08 -13.74
N THR A 103 -11.92 5.22 -14.73
CA THR A 103 -10.78 4.31 -14.79
C THR A 103 -9.57 5.08 -15.27
N VAL A 104 -8.54 5.18 -14.41
CA VAL A 104 -7.31 5.94 -14.70
C VAL A 104 -6.17 5.06 -15.18
N GLY A 105 -6.31 3.75 -15.09
CA GLY A 105 -5.36 2.75 -15.53
C GLY A 105 -5.85 1.33 -15.23
N TYR A 106 -4.96 0.39 -15.49
CA TYR A 106 -5.19 -1.02 -15.21
C TYR A 106 -3.98 -1.60 -14.51
N SER A 107 -4.21 -2.55 -13.60
CA SER A 107 -3.17 -3.32 -12.93
C SER A 107 -2.46 -4.27 -13.90
N VAL A 108 -1.42 -4.95 -13.43
CA VAL A 108 -0.72 -6.01 -14.19
C VAL A 108 -1.69 -7.06 -14.72
N SER A 109 -2.65 -7.51 -13.91
CA SER A 109 -3.67 -8.50 -14.32
C SER A 109 -4.89 -7.89 -15.02
N GLY A 110 -4.84 -6.62 -15.40
CA GLY A 110 -5.90 -5.96 -16.17
C GLY A 110 -7.12 -5.54 -15.35
N ARG A 111 -7.02 -5.45 -14.02
CA ARG A 111 -8.08 -4.92 -13.17
C ARG A 111 -8.09 -3.41 -13.22
N PRO A 112 -9.28 -2.75 -13.31
CA PRO A 112 -9.36 -1.30 -13.40
C PRO A 112 -8.90 -0.63 -12.10
N ILE A 113 -8.19 0.49 -12.24
CA ILE A 113 -7.83 1.40 -11.16
C ILE A 113 -8.77 2.60 -11.30
N GLU A 114 -9.63 2.80 -10.29
CA GLU A 114 -10.72 3.76 -10.35
C GLU A 114 -10.47 4.94 -9.43
N VAL A 115 -10.82 6.13 -9.91
CA VAL A 115 -10.84 7.37 -9.14
C VAL A 115 -12.24 7.93 -9.10
N TYR A 116 -12.71 8.18 -7.90
CA TYR A 116 -14.00 8.83 -7.61
C TYR A 116 -13.76 10.33 -7.44
N LYS A 117 -14.50 11.14 -8.20
CA LYS A 117 -14.44 12.60 -8.13
C LYS A 117 -15.68 13.15 -7.41
N PHE A 118 -15.47 14.05 -6.47
CA PHE A 118 -16.52 14.77 -5.74
C PHE A 118 -16.25 16.28 -5.79
N GLY A 119 -17.32 17.06 -6.04
CA GLY A 119 -17.22 18.50 -6.17
C GLY A 119 -16.64 18.95 -7.52
N ASN A 120 -16.59 20.27 -7.73
CA ASN A 120 -16.07 20.92 -8.94
C ASN A 120 -15.37 22.25 -8.62
N GLY A 121 -14.77 22.36 -7.42
CA GLY A 121 -13.98 23.52 -7.03
C GLY A 121 -12.59 23.52 -7.69
N GLU A 122 -11.94 24.67 -7.65
CA GLU A 122 -10.60 24.85 -8.25
C GLU A 122 -9.49 24.20 -7.43
N ARG A 123 -9.71 23.99 -6.13
CA ARG A 123 -8.72 23.39 -5.21
C ARG A 123 -8.83 21.88 -5.22
N GLU A 124 -7.90 21.24 -5.88
CA GLU A 124 -7.89 19.78 -6.02
C GLU A 124 -7.18 19.09 -4.87
N LYS A 125 -7.81 18.06 -4.31
CA LYS A 125 -7.32 17.24 -3.20
C LYS A 125 -7.39 15.78 -3.60
N MET A 126 -6.46 14.96 -3.13
CA MET A 126 -6.46 13.53 -3.45
C MET A 126 -6.26 12.65 -2.21
N ILE A 127 -7.01 11.57 -2.17
CA ILE A 127 -6.81 10.45 -1.23
C ILE A 127 -6.51 9.21 -2.06
N VAL A 128 -5.46 8.47 -1.69
CA VAL A 128 -5.10 7.19 -2.28
C VAL A 128 -5.19 6.13 -1.19
N ALA A 129 -5.90 5.04 -1.47
CA ALA A 129 -6.01 3.88 -0.61
C ALA A 129 -5.58 2.61 -1.35
N GLY A 130 -5.33 1.54 -0.61
CA GLY A 130 -5.03 0.23 -1.17
C GLY A 130 -3.72 0.14 -1.94
N ILE A 131 -2.72 0.99 -1.68
CA ILE A 131 -1.41 0.88 -2.33
C ILE A 131 -0.73 -0.46 -2.02
N HIS A 132 -0.97 -1.00 -0.82
CA HIS A 132 -0.55 -2.33 -0.41
C HIS A 132 -1.70 -3.37 -0.51
N GLY A 133 -2.68 -3.13 -1.36
CA GLY A 133 -3.76 -4.06 -1.69
C GLY A 133 -4.41 -4.73 -0.50
N GLY A 134 -4.55 -6.04 -0.56
CA GLY A 134 -5.19 -6.80 0.48
C GLY A 134 -4.41 -6.93 1.79
N TYR A 135 -3.11 -6.67 1.82
CA TYR A 135 -2.37 -6.61 3.09
C TYR A 135 -2.86 -5.48 4.00
N GLU A 136 -3.23 -4.35 3.39
CA GLU A 136 -3.83 -3.19 4.08
C GLU A 136 -5.28 -2.95 3.60
N TRP A 137 -6.05 -4.03 3.44
CA TRP A 137 -7.44 -4.01 2.95
C TRP A 137 -8.36 -3.07 3.72
N ASN A 138 -8.05 -2.80 4.99
CA ASN A 138 -8.80 -1.87 5.82
C ASN A 138 -8.71 -0.43 5.29
N THR A 139 -7.67 -0.04 4.57
CA THR A 139 -7.58 1.27 3.89
C THR A 139 -8.55 1.36 2.71
N ILE A 140 -8.76 0.25 2.00
CA ILE A 140 -9.75 0.14 0.92
C ILE A 140 -11.16 0.24 1.52
N ALA A 141 -11.42 -0.46 2.63
CA ALA A 141 -12.68 -0.38 3.34
C ALA A 141 -12.96 1.04 3.87
N LEU A 142 -11.93 1.74 4.37
CA LEU A 142 -12.05 3.14 4.78
C LEU A 142 -12.41 4.05 3.60
N ALA A 143 -11.79 3.84 2.44
CA ALA A 143 -12.12 4.59 1.24
C ALA A 143 -13.56 4.34 0.78
N ASP A 144 -14.04 3.09 0.83
CA ASP A 144 -15.42 2.72 0.51
C ASP A 144 -16.43 3.41 1.44
N GLU A 145 -16.15 3.42 2.75
CA GLU A 145 -16.96 4.13 3.73
C GLU A 145 -16.98 5.65 3.48
N LEU A 146 -15.83 6.24 3.18
CA LEU A 146 -15.71 7.67 2.88
C LEU A 146 -16.49 8.02 1.61
N ILE A 147 -16.35 7.25 0.54
CA ILE A 147 -17.09 7.41 -0.71
C ILE A 147 -18.59 7.37 -0.44
N ARG A 148 -19.07 6.35 0.29
CA ARG A 148 -20.50 6.22 0.64
C ARG A 148 -20.96 7.41 1.48
N HIS A 149 -20.19 7.80 2.49
CA HIS A 149 -20.53 8.91 3.36
C HIS A 149 -20.66 10.24 2.59
N ILE A 150 -19.79 10.48 1.61
CA ILE A 150 -19.88 11.68 0.75
C ILE A 150 -21.08 11.60 -0.18
N TYR A 151 -21.41 10.43 -0.75
CA TYR A 151 -22.63 10.26 -1.55
C TYR A 151 -23.89 10.59 -0.76
N ASP A 152 -23.95 10.13 0.49
CA ASP A 152 -25.09 10.40 1.38
C ASP A 152 -25.13 11.87 1.86
N ASN A 153 -23.97 12.53 1.89
CA ASN A 153 -23.79 13.88 2.44
C ASN A 153 -22.97 14.79 1.52
N PRO A 154 -23.40 15.05 0.27
CA PRO A 154 -22.56 15.74 -0.73
C PRO A 154 -22.15 17.17 -0.33
N LYS A 155 -22.88 17.78 0.59
CA LYS A 155 -22.60 19.15 1.09
C LYS A 155 -21.38 19.23 2.01
N ILE A 156 -20.78 18.10 2.43
CA ILE A 156 -19.56 18.11 3.23
C ILE A 156 -18.33 18.52 2.40
N ILE A 157 -18.40 18.38 1.08
CA ILE A 157 -17.35 18.88 0.19
C ILE A 157 -17.57 20.39 0.01
N PRO A 158 -16.58 21.22 0.39
CA PRO A 158 -16.64 22.66 0.17
C PRO A 158 -16.79 23.00 -1.31
N SER A 159 -17.49 24.09 -1.62
CA SER A 159 -17.79 24.47 -3.01
C SER A 159 -16.54 24.84 -3.83
N ASP A 160 -15.47 25.23 -3.17
CA ASP A 160 -14.16 25.56 -3.76
C ASP A 160 -13.23 24.34 -3.89
N VAL A 161 -13.69 23.13 -3.50
CA VAL A 161 -12.90 21.90 -3.48
C VAL A 161 -13.39 20.89 -4.51
N THR A 162 -12.45 20.27 -5.19
CA THR A 162 -12.60 18.98 -5.88
C THR A 162 -11.81 17.93 -5.11
N LEU A 163 -12.49 16.86 -4.67
CA LEU A 163 -11.85 15.74 -4.00
C LEU A 163 -11.81 14.52 -4.92
N TYR A 164 -10.62 13.98 -5.12
CA TYR A 164 -10.39 12.71 -5.80
C TYR A 164 -10.10 11.61 -4.77
N ILE A 165 -10.73 10.46 -4.90
CA ILE A 165 -10.48 9.28 -4.07
C ILE A 165 -10.13 8.11 -4.98
N MET A 166 -8.87 7.69 -4.96
CA MET A 166 -8.44 6.42 -5.54
C MET A 166 -8.70 5.33 -4.51
N ARG A 167 -9.73 4.54 -4.78
CA ARG A 167 -10.24 3.55 -3.81
C ARG A 167 -9.25 2.42 -3.53
N ASN A 168 -8.59 1.93 -4.58
CA ASN A 168 -7.69 0.78 -4.50
C ASN A 168 -6.62 0.88 -5.60
N MET A 169 -5.39 1.22 -5.20
CA MET A 169 -4.29 1.35 -6.14
C MET A 169 -3.71 -0.01 -6.56
N ASN A 170 -3.82 -1.05 -5.71
CA ASN A 170 -3.31 -2.40 -5.96
C ASN A 170 -4.44 -3.44 -5.96
N PRO A 171 -5.31 -3.45 -6.99
CA PRO A 171 -6.42 -4.39 -7.04
C PRO A 171 -5.98 -5.86 -7.27
N ASP A 172 -4.76 -6.09 -7.72
CA ASP A 172 -4.20 -7.44 -7.86
C ASP A 172 -3.83 -8.02 -6.50
N GLY A 173 -3.14 -7.26 -5.66
CA GLY A 173 -2.83 -7.66 -4.30
C GLY A 173 -4.08 -7.89 -3.45
N ASP A 174 -5.09 -7.03 -3.59
CA ASP A 174 -6.37 -7.15 -2.89
C ASP A 174 -7.13 -8.43 -3.31
N ALA A 175 -7.14 -8.74 -4.60
CA ALA A 175 -7.80 -9.94 -5.12
C ALA A 175 -7.05 -11.24 -4.78
N ARG A 176 -5.75 -11.15 -4.50
CA ARG A 176 -4.91 -12.32 -4.23
C ARG A 176 -5.02 -12.81 -2.79
N ASP A 177 -4.86 -11.92 -1.83
CA ASP A 177 -4.83 -12.29 -0.41
C ASP A 177 -5.04 -11.07 0.49
N HIS A 178 -5.78 -11.23 1.58
CA HIS A 178 -5.89 -10.23 2.66
C HIS A 178 -4.86 -10.45 3.78
N GLY A 179 -3.74 -11.06 3.46
CA GLY A 179 -2.58 -11.23 4.31
C GLY A 179 -1.32 -10.65 3.65
N ILE A 180 -0.18 -11.18 4.09
CA ILE A 180 1.14 -10.67 3.71
C ILE A 180 1.41 -10.70 2.20
N ASP A 181 0.86 -11.70 1.49
CA ASP A 181 1.04 -11.86 0.05
C ASP A 181 0.21 -10.83 -0.75
N GLY A 182 -0.77 -10.18 -0.11
CA GLY A 182 -1.57 -9.11 -0.71
C GLY A 182 -0.84 -7.76 -0.81
N ARG A 183 0.39 -7.62 -0.25
CA ARG A 183 1.11 -6.35 -0.23
C ARG A 183 1.58 -5.89 -1.62
N VAL A 184 2.16 -6.80 -2.39
CA VAL A 184 2.75 -6.50 -3.69
C VAL A 184 1.75 -6.66 -4.84
N ASN A 185 2.03 -6.07 -6.01
CA ASN A 185 1.25 -6.33 -7.22
C ASN A 185 1.57 -7.71 -7.83
N ASP A 186 1.02 -8.04 -9.00
CA ASP A 186 1.23 -9.35 -9.64
C ASP A 186 2.63 -9.52 -10.26
N HIS A 187 3.47 -8.46 -10.32
CA HIS A 187 4.89 -8.58 -10.60
C HIS A 187 5.75 -8.80 -9.34
N GLY A 188 5.15 -8.85 -8.15
CA GLY A 188 5.87 -8.96 -6.88
C GLY A 188 6.56 -7.66 -6.46
N VAL A 189 6.10 -6.51 -6.95
CA VAL A 189 6.65 -5.18 -6.66
C VAL A 189 5.82 -4.50 -5.57
N ASP A 190 6.51 -3.93 -4.58
CA ASP A 190 5.91 -3.03 -3.61
C ASP A 190 5.68 -1.66 -4.29
N LEU A 191 4.41 -1.32 -4.51
CA LEU A 191 4.05 -0.11 -5.25
C LEU A 191 4.47 1.18 -4.52
N ASN A 192 4.52 1.16 -3.16
CA ASN A 192 5.04 2.29 -2.37
C ASN A 192 6.58 2.27 -2.26
N ARG A 193 7.25 1.57 -3.17
CA ARG A 193 8.70 1.57 -3.41
C ARG A 193 9.04 1.76 -4.88
N ASN A 194 8.02 1.98 -5.74
CA ASN A 194 8.21 2.02 -7.19
C ASN A 194 8.16 3.44 -7.78
N PHE A 195 7.85 4.48 -6.99
CA PHE A 195 7.87 5.86 -7.47
C PHE A 195 9.31 6.38 -7.68
N PRO A 196 9.54 7.32 -8.60
CA PRO A 196 10.90 7.78 -8.94
C PRO A 196 11.60 8.60 -7.85
N ALA A 197 10.86 9.10 -6.85
CA ALA A 197 11.43 9.88 -5.75
C ALA A 197 12.34 9.02 -4.86
N ASN A 198 13.62 9.39 -4.74
CA ASN A 198 14.60 8.66 -3.94
C ASN A 198 14.54 7.13 -4.12
N TRP A 199 14.31 6.68 -5.34
CA TRP A 199 14.05 5.29 -5.65
C TRP A 199 15.27 4.39 -5.45
N ALA A 200 15.04 3.20 -4.90
CA ALA A 200 15.99 2.11 -4.88
C ALA A 200 15.30 0.79 -5.24
N LYS A 201 15.99 -0.06 -5.99
CA LYS A 201 15.48 -1.39 -6.34
C LYS A 201 15.31 -2.27 -5.10
N THR A 202 16.22 -2.14 -4.17
CA THR A 202 16.25 -2.84 -2.86
C THR A 202 16.66 -1.83 -1.80
N TRP A 203 16.31 -2.07 -0.56
CA TRP A 203 16.62 -1.21 0.60
C TRP A 203 17.13 -2.04 1.76
N ASP A 204 17.77 -1.39 2.73
CA ASP A 204 18.10 -2.01 4.00
C ASP A 204 16.79 -2.33 4.74
N ARG A 205 16.69 -3.57 5.21
CA ARG A 205 15.46 -4.09 5.82
C ARG A 205 15.44 -4.03 7.33
N ASP A 206 16.53 -3.63 7.94
CA ASP A 206 16.58 -3.44 9.39
C ASP A 206 15.64 -2.27 9.76
N GLY A 207 14.59 -2.59 10.52
CA GLY A 207 13.54 -1.64 10.88
C GLY A 207 12.51 -1.33 9.80
N CYS A 208 12.69 -1.84 8.57
CA CYS A 208 11.78 -1.70 7.44
C CYS A 208 10.97 -2.97 7.19
N TRP A 209 10.19 -2.99 6.07
CA TRP A 209 9.48 -4.20 5.65
C TRP A 209 10.45 -5.35 5.34
N SER A 210 10.38 -6.41 6.12
CA SER A 210 11.27 -7.57 6.01
C SER A 210 10.54 -8.91 6.08
N LEU A 211 9.21 -8.93 6.14
CA LEU A 211 8.41 -10.14 6.34
C LEU A 211 8.44 -11.06 5.11
N THR A 212 8.45 -10.48 3.91
CA THR A 212 8.60 -11.22 2.66
C THR A 212 9.60 -10.50 1.74
N PRO A 213 10.30 -11.23 0.85
CA PRO A 213 11.11 -10.59 -0.18
C PRO A 213 10.23 -9.70 -1.08
N THR A 214 10.55 -8.42 -1.15
CA THR A 214 9.90 -7.43 -2.01
C THR A 214 10.94 -6.60 -2.73
N THR A 215 10.54 -5.89 -3.76
CA THR A 215 11.42 -5.03 -4.57
C THR A 215 10.70 -3.75 -4.97
N GLY A 216 11.46 -2.69 -5.22
CA GLY A 216 10.98 -1.45 -5.83
C GLY A 216 10.76 -1.56 -7.35
N GLY A 217 10.84 -2.76 -7.92
CA GLY A 217 10.69 -3.01 -9.35
C GLY A 217 12.02 -2.96 -10.13
N PRO A 218 12.01 -3.29 -11.43
CA PRO A 218 13.21 -3.25 -12.26
C PRO A 218 13.73 -1.83 -12.48
N THR A 219 12.84 -0.84 -12.55
CA THR A 219 13.13 0.60 -12.68
C THR A 219 12.07 1.41 -11.94
N PRO A 220 12.34 2.67 -11.57
CA PRO A 220 11.30 3.55 -11.02
C PRO A 220 10.15 3.70 -12.03
N GLY A 221 8.92 3.64 -11.54
CA GLY A 221 7.71 3.71 -12.37
C GLY A 221 7.53 2.53 -13.33
N SER A 222 8.14 1.38 -13.06
CA SER A 222 8.01 0.20 -13.92
C SER A 222 6.59 -0.37 -13.93
N GLU A 223 5.85 -0.20 -12.84
CA GLU A 223 4.55 -0.82 -12.66
C GLU A 223 3.42 -0.02 -13.30
N PRO A 224 2.45 -0.67 -13.94
CA PRO A 224 1.33 0.03 -14.58
C PRO A 224 0.49 0.80 -13.57
N GLU A 225 0.32 0.29 -12.35
CA GLU A 225 -0.40 0.95 -11.25
C GLU A 225 0.31 2.26 -10.86
N THR A 226 1.63 2.21 -10.68
CA THR A 226 2.44 3.38 -10.36
C THR A 226 2.33 4.43 -11.47
N ARG A 227 2.44 4.01 -12.75
CA ARG A 227 2.29 4.92 -13.89
C ARG A 227 0.92 5.57 -13.96
N ALA A 228 -0.15 4.83 -13.61
CA ALA A 228 -1.50 5.38 -13.59
C ALA A 228 -1.61 6.54 -12.59
N VAL A 229 -1.06 6.40 -11.37
CA VAL A 229 -1.03 7.46 -10.37
C VAL A 229 -0.15 8.62 -10.82
N MET A 230 1.06 8.33 -11.31
CA MET A 230 1.98 9.36 -11.81
C MET A 230 1.34 10.21 -12.91
N TYR A 231 0.70 9.57 -13.88
CA TYR A 231 0.00 10.25 -14.95
C TYR A 231 -1.16 11.10 -14.42
N PHE A 232 -1.94 10.55 -13.48
CA PHE A 232 -3.04 11.28 -12.86
C PHE A 232 -2.54 12.56 -12.19
N LEU A 233 -1.52 12.47 -11.33
CA LEU A 233 -0.95 13.61 -10.62
C LEU A 233 -0.34 14.66 -11.55
N GLN A 234 0.29 14.23 -12.65
CA GLN A 234 0.87 15.13 -13.64
C GLN A 234 -0.18 15.83 -14.52
N SER A 235 -1.39 15.27 -14.64
CA SER A 235 -2.46 15.81 -15.49
C SER A 235 -3.52 16.61 -14.72
N HIS A 236 -3.43 16.67 -13.39
CA HIS A 236 -4.33 17.38 -12.49
C HIS A 236 -3.55 18.36 -11.62
N ASN A 237 -4.24 19.39 -11.11
CA ASN A 237 -3.63 20.39 -10.23
C ASN A 237 -3.86 20.06 -8.75
N VAL A 238 -3.46 18.83 -8.35
CA VAL A 238 -3.63 18.37 -6.97
C VAL A 238 -2.74 19.19 -6.04
N GLU A 239 -3.34 19.86 -5.05
CA GLU A 239 -2.60 20.66 -4.05
C GLU A 239 -2.16 19.83 -2.83
N THR A 240 -2.99 18.85 -2.42
CA THR A 240 -2.70 18.00 -1.25
C THR A 240 -3.07 16.56 -1.52
N LEU A 241 -2.23 15.65 -0.99
CA LEU A 241 -2.42 14.20 -1.11
C LEU A 241 -2.30 13.52 0.26
N ILE A 242 -3.22 12.59 0.54
CA ILE A 242 -3.13 11.64 1.65
C ILE A 242 -3.05 10.24 1.07
N SER A 243 -1.99 9.51 1.39
CA SER A 243 -1.87 8.09 1.14
C SER A 243 -2.23 7.32 2.41
N TYR A 244 -3.28 6.49 2.35
CA TYR A 244 -3.70 5.68 3.50
C TYR A 244 -2.91 4.38 3.57
N HIS A 245 -2.40 4.11 4.77
CA HIS A 245 -1.68 2.89 5.14
C HIS A 245 -2.20 2.30 6.44
N SER A 246 -1.66 1.12 6.84
CA SER A 246 -1.81 0.53 8.19
C SER A 246 -0.74 -0.56 8.43
N ALA A 247 -0.08 -0.56 9.59
CA ALA A 247 -0.19 0.47 10.60
C ALA A 247 1.19 0.71 11.23
N ALA A 248 1.86 1.78 10.80
CA ALA A 248 3.12 2.21 11.43
C ALA A 248 2.92 3.30 12.49
N LEU A 249 1.66 3.65 12.79
CA LEU A 249 1.22 4.53 13.86
C LEU A 249 1.74 5.98 13.71
N GLY A 250 1.12 6.71 12.81
CA GLY A 250 1.36 8.16 12.72
C GLY A 250 0.97 8.78 11.40
N VAL A 251 1.23 10.08 11.30
CA VAL A 251 1.12 10.84 10.07
C VAL A 251 2.52 11.24 9.64
N PHE A 252 3.01 10.64 8.57
CA PHE A 252 4.38 10.82 8.07
C PHE A 252 4.36 11.89 6.96
N PRO A 253 5.08 13.01 7.12
CA PRO A 253 5.21 13.99 6.04
C PRO A 253 5.99 13.42 4.86
N GLY A 254 5.60 13.78 3.63
CA GLY A 254 6.38 13.47 2.44
C GLY A 254 7.62 14.34 2.29
N GLY A 255 8.54 13.89 1.41
CA GLY A 255 9.79 14.54 1.10
C GLY A 255 11.00 13.99 1.88
N VAL A 256 12.17 14.02 1.26
CA VAL A 256 13.43 13.58 1.87
C VAL A 256 14.48 14.71 1.69
N PRO A 257 14.73 15.52 2.75
CA PRO A 257 14.08 15.55 4.08
C PRO A 257 12.61 15.97 4.00
N TRP A 258 11.83 15.71 5.05
CA TRP A 258 10.42 16.08 5.10
C TRP A 258 10.18 17.53 4.70
N GLU A 259 9.24 17.74 3.81
CA GLU A 259 8.89 19.05 3.27
C GLU A 259 8.07 19.87 4.30
N GLU A 260 8.30 21.19 4.34
CA GLU A 260 7.77 22.06 5.41
C GLU A 260 6.24 22.14 5.44
N ASP A 261 5.57 22.22 4.29
CA ASP A 261 4.11 22.31 4.24
C ASP A 261 3.49 20.91 4.51
N SER A 262 4.15 19.83 4.12
CA SER A 262 3.78 18.47 4.50
C SER A 262 3.90 18.24 6.01
N ILE A 263 4.92 18.79 6.68
CA ILE A 263 5.03 18.80 8.14
C ILE A 263 3.84 19.52 8.78
N LYS A 264 3.50 20.73 8.29
CA LYS A 264 2.34 21.50 8.78
C LYS A 264 1.03 20.73 8.58
N PHE A 265 0.89 20.09 7.43
CA PHE A 265 -0.28 19.30 7.09
C PHE A 265 -0.40 18.05 7.99
N ALA A 266 0.68 17.28 8.17
CA ALA A 266 0.72 16.14 9.07
C ALA A 266 0.34 16.52 10.52
N LYS A 267 0.86 17.64 11.01
CA LYS A 267 0.51 18.18 12.34
C LYS A 267 -0.97 18.54 12.45
N ALA A 268 -1.55 19.14 11.41
CA ALA A 268 -2.96 19.48 11.39
C ALA A 268 -3.84 18.24 11.36
N LEU A 269 -3.50 17.23 10.55
CA LEU A 269 -4.18 15.95 10.49
C LEU A 269 -4.10 15.20 11.82
N GLY A 270 -2.91 15.09 12.42
CA GLY A 270 -2.75 14.44 13.72
C GLY A 270 -3.62 15.09 14.81
N LYS A 271 -3.75 16.43 14.81
CA LYS A 271 -4.64 17.14 15.72
C LYS A 271 -6.12 16.82 15.46
N ALA A 272 -6.53 16.76 14.19
CA ALA A 272 -7.93 16.54 13.80
C ALA A 272 -8.38 15.10 14.02
N THR A 273 -7.53 14.12 13.70
CA THR A 273 -7.86 12.70 13.64
C THR A 273 -7.45 11.92 14.90
N LYS A 274 -6.58 12.48 15.74
CA LYS A 274 -5.92 11.84 16.89
C LYS A 274 -4.86 10.80 16.51
N TYR A 275 -4.50 10.71 15.23
CA TYR A 275 -3.32 9.96 14.84
C TYR A 275 -2.05 10.59 15.41
N PRO A 276 -1.04 9.80 15.81
CA PRO A 276 0.19 10.33 16.38
C PRO A 276 0.92 11.27 15.43
N TYR A 277 1.35 12.42 15.95
CA TYR A 277 2.29 13.32 15.31
C TYR A 277 3.17 13.99 16.39
N PRO A 278 4.51 13.95 16.34
CA PRO A 278 5.30 13.23 15.34
C PRO A 278 4.96 11.75 15.24
N PRO A 279 5.15 11.12 14.05
CA PRO A 279 4.96 9.70 13.91
C PRO A 279 6.00 8.90 14.69
N LEU A 280 5.73 7.61 14.90
CA LEU A 280 6.69 6.70 15.50
C LEU A 280 7.95 6.62 14.60
N ASP A 281 9.14 6.75 15.21
CA ASP A 281 10.39 6.47 14.51
C ASP A 281 10.51 4.97 14.27
N THR A 282 10.44 4.57 13.01
CA THR A 282 10.56 3.17 12.59
C THR A 282 12.01 2.72 12.39
N GLY A 283 12.97 3.65 12.43
CA GLY A 283 14.37 3.41 12.07
C GLY A 283 14.57 3.07 10.59
N CYS A 284 13.57 3.30 9.74
CA CYS A 284 13.56 2.92 8.33
C CYS A 284 13.82 4.11 7.41
N VAL A 285 14.68 3.92 6.42
CA VAL A 285 14.81 4.85 5.29
C VAL A 285 13.90 4.36 4.17
N TYR A 286 12.80 5.08 3.97
CA TYR A 286 11.85 4.77 2.91
C TYR A 286 12.35 5.30 1.56
N THR A 287 12.13 4.53 0.50
CA THR A 287 12.54 4.86 -0.87
C THR A 287 11.40 4.64 -1.84
N GLY A 288 11.27 5.48 -2.85
CA GLY A 288 10.29 5.31 -3.91
C GLY A 288 8.84 5.39 -3.44
N THR A 289 8.53 6.23 -2.45
CA THR A 289 7.18 6.38 -1.90
C THR A 289 6.32 7.33 -2.72
N LEU A 290 5.01 7.16 -2.62
CA LEU A 290 4.04 8.06 -3.26
C LEU A 290 4.11 9.47 -2.66
N ALA A 291 4.21 9.57 -1.33
CA ALA A 291 4.23 10.87 -0.66
C ALA A 291 5.48 11.68 -1.05
N ASP A 292 6.65 11.05 -1.14
CA ASP A 292 7.87 11.73 -1.58
C ASP A 292 7.77 12.20 -3.05
N TYR A 293 7.24 11.34 -3.92
CA TYR A 293 7.02 11.69 -5.32
C TYR A 293 6.03 12.86 -5.49
N ALA A 294 4.95 12.86 -4.71
CA ALA A 294 4.00 13.97 -4.72
C ALA A 294 4.67 15.30 -4.33
N VAL A 295 5.55 15.27 -3.33
CA VAL A 295 6.33 16.46 -2.91
C VAL A 295 7.26 16.93 -4.03
N GLU A 296 7.91 16.04 -4.78
CA GLU A 296 8.73 16.43 -5.95
C GLU A 296 7.90 17.13 -7.06
N LEU A 297 6.60 16.87 -7.12
CA LEU A 297 5.65 17.59 -8.01
C LEU A 297 5.13 18.90 -7.41
N GLY A 298 5.55 19.29 -6.19
CA GLY A 298 5.05 20.45 -5.47
C GLY A 298 3.72 20.23 -4.75
N ILE A 299 3.31 19.00 -4.54
CA ILE A 299 2.09 18.62 -3.85
C ILE A 299 2.41 18.40 -2.37
N THR A 300 1.67 19.06 -1.47
CA THR A 300 1.76 18.78 -0.02
C THR A 300 1.23 17.37 0.26
N ALA A 301 2.06 16.46 0.78
CA ALA A 301 1.69 15.06 0.88
C ALA A 301 2.05 14.41 2.22
N VAL A 302 1.25 13.42 2.61
CA VAL A 302 1.49 12.59 3.81
C VAL A 302 1.12 11.13 3.55
N ASP A 303 1.84 10.22 4.22
CA ASP A 303 1.39 8.86 4.48
C ASP A 303 0.69 8.84 5.86
N MET A 304 -0.52 8.31 5.92
CA MET A 304 -1.34 8.26 7.13
C MET A 304 -1.57 6.80 7.51
N GLU A 305 -0.94 6.37 8.64
CA GLU A 305 -0.72 4.99 9.08
C GLU A 305 -1.57 4.61 10.30
#